data_0d375c2c39c9252c310267b42067f6b1
#
_entry.id   0d375c2c39c9252c310267b42067f6b1
#
_cell.length_a   1.000
_cell.length_b   1.000
_cell.length_c   1.000
_cell.angle_alpha   90.00
_cell.angle_beta   90.00
_cell.angle_gamma   90.00
#
_symmetry.space_group_name_H-M   'P 1'
#
loop_
_entity.id
_entity.type
_entity.pdbx_description
1 polymer ?
#
loop_
_entity_poly.entity_id
_entity_poly.type
_entity_poly.pdbx_seq_one_letter_code
_entity_poly.pdbx_strand_id
1 'polypeptide(L)'
;MLGLLYLYRDDVFQNLQDPGQPFQTYDKPVAPNYLDNTSWMARPDLQIDPFLHPTLADVFVIVPTVYKGGEHWNLPIDDTRRIEKLNQITRPNYVDTFNDVGRLYAPYYRQASLYTFMTSREDARRAQELAYLDVKRAFELFLENSAPERPIIIAGYDQGALHGTRILTDFFQSTLKDRLAVAYLIGHPVPLDLFETDLTQTPPCETSTDVGCVVSFGAFFPGDEVIAERFSERLLVKSRAGYKPSAHRELLCTNPLLWNRSQDYAPSRLHKGGVAAQGLEPEARPAPLTKQVGAQCEGGLLLLDKPKSKLFNRPFKLGGKFRTLPSNLFYEDLRLNGIERVNALIDTGRLPKRVKKLDDFKVIELIDSPVSPINKDE
;
A
#
# COMPACT_ATOMS: atom_id res chain seq x y z
N MET A 1 23.89 -28.71 20.28
CA MET A 1 23.85 -27.25 20.23
C MET A 1 23.14 -26.68 19.02
N LEU A 2 23.43 -27.08 17.78
CA LEU A 2 22.74 -26.62 16.56
C LEU A 2 21.22 -26.93 16.53
N GLY A 3 20.78 -28.09 17.04
CA GLY A 3 19.36 -28.44 17.10
C GLY A 3 18.53 -27.59 18.05
N LEU A 4 19.11 -27.16 19.18
CA LEU A 4 18.47 -26.23 20.12
C LEU A 4 18.33 -24.83 19.51
N LEU A 5 19.34 -24.32 18.82
CA LEU A 5 19.28 -23.06 18.09
C LEU A 5 18.21 -23.07 16.99
N TYR A 6 17.96 -24.21 16.36
CA TYR A 6 16.90 -24.34 15.38
C TYR A 6 15.48 -24.33 16.00
N LEU A 7 15.33 -24.98 17.17
CA LEU A 7 14.06 -24.99 17.91
C LEU A 7 13.69 -23.59 18.44
N TYR A 8 14.68 -22.84 18.95
CA TYR A 8 14.49 -21.49 19.52
C TYR A 8 14.81 -20.35 18.56
N ARG A 9 14.94 -20.63 17.28
CA ARG A 9 15.33 -19.62 16.27
C ARG A 9 14.43 -18.39 16.24
N ASP A 10 13.13 -18.57 16.46
CA ASP A 10 12.16 -17.50 16.42
C ASP A 10 12.26 -16.64 17.72
N ASP A 11 12.51 -17.25 18.87
CA ASP A 11 12.76 -16.55 20.14
C ASP A 11 14.07 -15.76 20.08
N VAL A 12 15.12 -16.36 19.53
CA VAL A 12 16.41 -15.68 19.30
C VAL A 12 16.22 -14.50 18.34
N PHE A 13 15.47 -14.71 17.26
CA PHE A 13 15.16 -13.64 16.30
C PHE A 13 14.39 -12.51 16.97
N GLN A 14 13.38 -12.84 17.78
CA GLN A 14 12.57 -11.86 18.50
C GLN A 14 13.40 -11.05 19.49
N ASN A 15 14.26 -11.72 20.28
CA ASN A 15 15.16 -11.04 21.22
C ASN A 15 16.16 -10.11 20.53
N LEU A 16 16.69 -10.49 19.37
CA LEU A 16 17.58 -9.64 18.58
C LEU A 16 16.89 -8.41 17.96
N GLN A 17 15.57 -8.41 17.91
CA GLN A 17 14.78 -7.31 17.35
C GLN A 17 14.23 -6.37 18.46
N ASP A 18 14.26 -6.81 19.74
CA ASP A 18 13.80 -5.99 20.86
C ASP A 18 14.73 -4.78 21.02
N PRO A 19 14.23 -3.54 21.02
CA PRO A 19 15.03 -2.35 21.28
C PRO A 19 15.63 -2.31 22.71
N GLY A 20 15.17 -3.16 23.63
CA GLY A 20 15.67 -3.27 25.00
C GLY A 20 15.35 -2.09 25.93
N GLN A 21 14.73 -1.02 25.41
CA GLN A 21 14.39 0.17 26.19
C GLN A 21 12.92 0.57 25.98
N PRO A 22 12.28 1.19 26.99
CA PRO A 22 10.89 1.63 26.90
C PRO A 22 10.73 2.74 25.84
N PHE A 23 9.59 2.74 25.13
CA PHE A 23 9.29 3.73 24.10
C PHE A 23 9.31 5.18 24.63
N GLN A 24 9.00 5.38 25.90
CA GLN A 24 8.95 6.73 26.50
C GLN A 24 10.34 7.36 26.64
N THR A 25 11.37 6.53 26.84
CA THR A 25 12.71 6.96 27.23
C THR A 25 13.73 6.89 26.10
N TYR A 26 13.38 6.27 24.96
CA TYR A 26 14.30 6.22 23.83
C TYR A 26 14.24 7.52 23.00
N ASP A 27 15.37 7.90 22.42
CA ASP A 27 15.46 9.02 21.50
C ASP A 27 14.76 8.67 20.18
N LYS A 28 13.64 9.34 19.90
CA LYS A 28 12.86 9.09 18.69
C LYS A 28 13.58 9.64 17.47
N PRO A 29 13.59 8.89 16.34
CA PRO A 29 14.15 9.38 15.09
C PRO A 29 13.50 10.72 14.67
N VAL A 30 14.26 11.53 13.94
CA VAL A 30 13.79 12.82 13.42
C VAL A 30 12.53 12.61 12.55
N ALA A 31 11.55 13.48 12.72
CA ALA A 31 10.32 13.40 11.92
C ALA A 31 10.57 13.83 10.47
N PRO A 32 9.94 13.18 9.47
CA PRO A 32 10.02 13.63 8.08
C PRO A 32 9.41 15.02 7.90
N ASN A 33 10.05 15.83 7.06
CA ASN A 33 9.48 17.10 6.56
C ASN A 33 8.88 16.84 5.17
N TYR A 34 7.57 16.66 5.07
CA TYR A 34 6.92 16.32 3.80
C TYR A 34 6.84 17.47 2.79
N LEU A 35 7.21 18.69 3.15
CA LEU A 35 7.44 19.77 2.18
C LEU A 35 8.70 19.49 1.34
N ASP A 36 9.64 18.73 1.88
CA ASP A 36 10.87 18.34 1.20
C ASP A 36 10.67 17.04 0.38
N ASN A 37 11.12 17.05 -0.87
CA ASN A 37 11.06 15.88 -1.75
C ASN A 37 11.86 14.69 -1.23
N THR A 38 12.90 14.91 -0.43
CA THR A 38 13.71 13.85 0.20
C THR A 38 12.92 13.02 1.22
N SER A 39 11.77 13.50 1.69
CA SER A 39 10.86 12.76 2.56
C SER A 39 9.90 11.83 1.79
N TRP A 40 10.06 11.71 0.48
CA TRP A 40 9.22 10.89 -0.39
C TRP A 40 10.04 9.88 -1.17
N MET A 41 9.57 8.66 -1.22
CA MET A 41 10.08 7.60 -2.11
C MET A 41 9.64 7.85 -3.56
N ALA A 42 8.41 8.33 -3.73
CA ALA A 42 7.84 8.79 -4.98
C ALA A 42 6.93 10.01 -4.69
N ARG A 43 7.09 11.06 -5.49
CA ARG A 43 6.23 12.25 -5.48
C ARG A 43 6.26 12.86 -6.87
N PRO A 44 5.12 13.23 -7.45
CA PRO A 44 5.11 13.93 -8.74
C PRO A 44 5.71 15.32 -8.62
N ASP A 45 6.19 15.85 -9.73
CA ASP A 45 6.53 17.27 -9.81
C ASP A 45 5.27 18.11 -9.65
N LEU A 46 5.19 18.87 -8.56
CA LEU A 46 4.03 19.69 -8.22
C LEU A 46 3.92 20.98 -9.04
N GLN A 47 4.94 21.34 -9.82
CA GLN A 47 4.90 22.47 -10.75
C GLN A 47 4.19 22.13 -12.05
N ILE A 48 4.05 20.84 -12.36
CA ILE A 48 3.34 20.35 -13.55
C ILE A 48 1.84 20.27 -13.26
N ASP A 49 1.03 20.84 -14.15
CA ASP A 49 -0.44 20.69 -14.06
C ASP A 49 -0.79 19.20 -13.97
N PRO A 50 -1.51 18.77 -12.92
CA PRO A 50 -1.88 17.38 -12.73
C PRO A 50 -2.65 16.77 -13.90
N PHE A 51 -3.32 17.59 -14.70
CA PHE A 51 -4.09 17.15 -15.87
C PHE A 51 -3.25 16.98 -17.14
N LEU A 52 -2.00 17.39 -17.15
CA LEU A 52 -1.02 17.06 -18.19
C LEU A 52 -0.39 15.68 -18.00
N HIS A 53 -0.56 15.07 -16.83
CA HIS A 53 -0.07 13.71 -16.58
C HIS A 53 -0.91 12.69 -17.36
N PRO A 54 -0.28 11.68 -18.01
CA PRO A 54 -0.99 10.71 -18.84
C PRO A 54 -1.99 9.84 -18.06
N THR A 55 -1.80 9.69 -16.74
CA THR A 55 -2.72 8.91 -15.90
C THR A 55 -3.78 9.80 -15.25
N LEU A 56 -4.94 9.20 -14.94
CA LEU A 56 -6.13 9.94 -14.53
C LEU A 56 -6.29 10.04 -12.99
N ALA A 57 -5.58 9.21 -12.23
CA ALA A 57 -5.71 9.15 -10.76
C ALA A 57 -4.50 9.71 -10.03
N ASP A 58 -4.65 9.87 -8.72
CA ASP A 58 -3.56 10.05 -7.75
C ASP A 58 -3.53 8.84 -6.83
N VAL A 59 -2.35 8.25 -6.63
CA VAL A 59 -2.18 7.04 -5.82
C VAL A 59 -1.32 7.33 -4.61
N PHE A 60 -1.87 7.11 -3.42
CA PHE A 60 -1.14 7.19 -2.17
C PHE A 60 -0.73 5.80 -1.72
N VAL A 61 0.58 5.51 -1.74
CA VAL A 61 1.13 4.20 -1.43
C VAL A 61 1.80 4.21 -0.07
N ILE A 62 1.36 3.33 0.83
CA ILE A 62 1.94 3.13 2.15
C ILE A 62 2.67 1.80 2.15
N VAL A 63 4.00 1.86 2.06
CA VAL A 63 4.85 0.67 1.91
C VAL A 63 4.91 -0.18 3.19
N PRO A 64 5.21 -1.48 3.09
CA PRO A 64 5.38 -2.35 4.25
C PRO A 64 6.63 -1.96 5.04
N THR A 65 6.67 -2.32 6.33
CA THR A 65 7.91 -2.20 7.09
C THR A 65 8.92 -3.29 6.69
N VAL A 66 10.14 -2.87 6.41
CA VAL A 66 11.30 -3.76 6.25
C VAL A 66 12.30 -3.57 7.41
N TYR A 67 11.99 -2.66 8.33
CA TYR A 67 12.79 -2.38 9.49
C TYR A 67 12.61 -3.45 10.56
N LYS A 68 13.68 -4.14 10.89
CA LYS A 68 13.61 -5.26 11.83
C LYS A 68 13.53 -4.84 13.30
N GLY A 69 14.14 -3.71 13.67
CA GLY A 69 14.32 -3.28 15.04
C GLY A 69 15.76 -3.50 15.55
N GLY A 70 15.91 -3.77 16.84
CA GLY A 70 17.17 -4.01 17.52
C GLY A 70 17.68 -2.78 18.26
N GLU A 71 17.74 -1.62 17.64
CA GLU A 71 18.22 -0.38 18.26
C GLU A 71 17.07 0.59 18.59
N HIS A 72 16.10 0.69 17.66
CA HIS A 72 15.01 1.64 17.76
C HIS A 72 13.66 0.95 17.55
N TRP A 73 12.62 1.49 18.16
CA TRP A 73 11.24 1.09 17.91
C TRP A 73 10.77 1.47 16.51
N ASN A 74 11.28 2.59 15.98
CA ASN A 74 10.92 3.13 14.68
C ASN A 74 12.15 3.35 13.80
N LEU A 75 12.01 3.19 12.49
CA LEU A 75 13.05 3.38 11.49
C LEU A 75 13.59 4.81 11.52
N PRO A 76 14.90 5.02 11.73
CA PRO A 76 15.55 6.30 11.44
C PRO A 76 15.55 6.58 9.93
N ILE A 77 14.84 7.63 9.51
CA ILE A 77 14.71 7.98 8.08
C ILE A 77 15.90 8.81 7.56
N ASP A 78 16.75 9.29 8.44
CA ASP A 78 18.02 9.96 8.14
C ASP A 78 19.20 8.99 7.94
N ASP A 79 18.99 7.68 8.18
CA ASP A 79 19.96 6.64 7.87
C ASP A 79 19.88 6.25 6.38
N THR A 80 20.74 6.86 5.56
CA THR A 80 20.80 6.67 4.10
C THR A 80 20.85 5.19 3.70
N ARG A 81 21.64 4.36 4.40
CA ARG A 81 21.78 2.93 4.07
C ARG A 81 20.49 2.15 4.31
N ARG A 82 19.74 2.51 5.38
CA ARG A 82 18.45 1.87 5.66
C ARG A 82 17.40 2.30 4.64
N ILE A 83 17.41 3.57 4.24
CA ILE A 83 16.50 4.10 3.20
C ILE A 83 16.82 3.50 1.83
N GLU A 84 18.08 3.39 1.43
CA GLU A 84 18.47 2.69 0.18
C GLU A 84 17.96 1.24 0.17
N LYS A 85 18.15 0.51 1.28
CA LYS A 85 17.65 -0.86 1.39
C LYS A 85 16.12 -0.94 1.35
N LEU A 86 15.42 0.01 1.96
CA LEU A 86 13.98 0.13 1.87
C LEU A 86 13.57 0.32 0.41
N ASN A 87 14.19 1.25 -0.30
CA ASN A 87 13.92 1.53 -1.71
C ASN A 87 14.12 0.32 -2.60
N GLN A 88 15.26 -0.36 -2.48
CA GLN A 88 15.59 -1.55 -3.26
C GLN A 88 14.54 -2.67 -3.13
N ILE A 89 13.85 -2.75 -1.98
CA ILE A 89 12.84 -3.76 -1.74
C ILE A 89 11.45 -3.25 -2.13
N THR A 90 11.09 -2.05 -1.67
CA THR A 90 9.68 -1.64 -1.68
C THR A 90 9.27 -0.93 -2.96
N ARG A 91 10.16 -0.12 -3.54
CA ARG A 91 9.80 0.64 -4.72
C ARG A 91 9.39 -0.26 -5.89
N PRO A 92 10.26 -1.17 -6.40
CA PRO A 92 9.94 -1.96 -7.59
C PRO A 92 8.86 -3.02 -7.36
N ASN A 93 8.63 -3.44 -6.10
CA ASN A 93 7.65 -4.49 -5.80
C ASN A 93 6.26 -3.94 -5.43
N TYR A 94 6.16 -2.72 -4.89
CA TYR A 94 4.91 -2.19 -4.34
C TYR A 94 4.52 -0.83 -4.92
N VAL A 95 5.45 0.14 -4.97
CA VAL A 95 5.14 1.51 -5.38
C VAL A 95 4.94 1.58 -6.90
N ASP A 96 5.91 1.07 -7.65
CA ASP A 96 5.92 1.15 -9.12
C ASP A 96 4.84 0.27 -9.78
N THR A 97 4.13 -0.57 -8.99
CA THR A 97 2.89 -1.25 -9.42
C THR A 97 1.88 -0.29 -10.04
N PHE A 98 1.83 0.94 -9.55
CA PHE A 98 0.82 1.93 -9.92
C PHE A 98 1.33 3.04 -10.84
N ASN A 99 2.54 2.93 -11.42
CA ASN A 99 3.11 3.94 -12.33
C ASN A 99 2.18 4.28 -13.51
N ASP A 100 1.53 3.26 -14.11
CA ASP A 100 0.60 3.44 -15.22
C ASP A 100 -0.85 3.72 -14.77
N VAL A 101 -1.10 3.77 -13.46
CA VAL A 101 -2.44 3.94 -12.89
C VAL A 101 -2.67 5.38 -12.46
N GLY A 102 -1.67 6.00 -11.83
CA GLY A 102 -1.82 7.35 -11.27
C GLY A 102 -0.47 8.03 -10.98
N ARG A 103 -0.55 9.32 -10.64
CA ARG A 103 0.60 10.04 -10.08
C ARG A 103 0.89 9.46 -8.70
N LEU A 104 2.13 9.07 -8.47
CA LEU A 104 2.51 8.35 -7.26
C LEU A 104 2.91 9.29 -6.12
N TYR A 105 2.38 9.02 -4.93
CA TYR A 105 2.77 9.61 -3.66
C TYR A 105 3.08 8.48 -2.68
N ALA A 106 4.35 8.27 -2.39
CA ALA A 106 4.81 7.26 -1.43
C ALA A 106 5.74 7.90 -0.41
N PRO A 107 5.26 8.20 0.81
CA PRO A 107 6.08 8.85 1.82
C PRO A 107 7.08 7.88 2.46
N TYR A 108 8.26 8.39 2.83
CA TYR A 108 9.02 7.77 3.89
C TYR A 108 8.35 8.11 5.23
N TYR A 109 8.28 7.16 6.11
CA TYR A 109 7.75 7.36 7.45
C TYR A 109 8.58 6.58 8.46
N ARG A 110 8.57 6.97 9.71
CA ARG A 110 9.26 6.26 10.78
C ARG A 110 8.56 4.92 11.05
N GLN A 111 8.77 3.95 10.13
CA GLN A 111 8.17 2.63 10.19
C GLN A 111 8.37 2.01 11.56
N ALA A 112 7.32 1.51 12.19
CA ALA A 112 7.48 0.69 13.38
C ALA A 112 8.16 -0.62 13.00
N SER A 113 9.07 -1.09 13.84
CA SER A 113 9.85 -2.28 13.58
C SER A 113 8.99 -3.54 13.46
N LEU A 114 9.49 -4.58 12.78
CA LEU A 114 8.83 -5.89 12.72
C LEU A 114 8.59 -6.47 14.11
N TYR A 115 9.43 -6.12 15.11
CA TYR A 115 9.25 -6.55 16.49
C TYR A 115 7.89 -6.11 17.06
N THR A 116 7.35 -4.95 16.63
CA THR A 116 6.05 -4.45 17.10
C THR A 116 4.88 -5.37 16.78
N PHE A 117 5.02 -6.25 15.80
CA PHE A 117 4.04 -7.29 15.48
C PHE A 117 4.27 -8.61 16.24
N MET A 118 5.31 -8.71 17.04
CA MET A 118 5.70 -9.92 17.76
C MET A 118 5.48 -9.82 19.27
N THR A 119 5.23 -8.62 19.77
CA THR A 119 5.11 -8.33 21.20
C THR A 119 3.76 -7.70 21.54
N SER A 120 3.26 -7.97 22.74
CA SER A 120 2.05 -7.35 23.30
C SER A 120 2.33 -6.06 24.11
N ARG A 121 3.59 -5.63 24.20
CA ARG A 121 3.99 -4.44 24.97
C ARG A 121 3.30 -3.18 24.44
N GLU A 122 2.96 -2.27 25.36
CA GLU A 122 2.38 -0.96 25.01
C GLU A 122 3.35 -0.12 24.16
N ASP A 123 4.65 -0.32 24.33
CA ASP A 123 5.69 0.31 23.51
C ASP A 123 5.49 0.06 22.01
N ALA A 124 5.08 -1.16 21.63
CA ALA A 124 4.78 -1.52 20.26
C ALA A 124 3.61 -0.71 19.68
N ARG A 125 2.54 -0.54 20.48
CA ARG A 125 1.38 0.26 20.07
C ARG A 125 1.76 1.73 19.88
N ARG A 126 2.59 2.27 20.78
CA ARG A 126 3.11 3.65 20.67
C ARG A 126 4.01 3.84 19.44
N ALA A 127 4.83 2.84 19.11
CA ALA A 127 5.63 2.87 17.89
C ALA A 127 4.74 2.88 16.61
N GLN A 128 3.65 2.10 16.61
CA GLN A 128 2.66 2.12 15.53
C GLN A 128 1.91 3.47 15.45
N GLU A 129 1.59 4.09 16.59
CA GLU A 129 0.99 5.42 16.62
C GLU A 129 1.94 6.47 16.04
N LEU A 130 3.24 6.44 16.39
CA LEU A 130 4.24 7.36 15.84
C LEU A 130 4.35 7.21 14.31
N ALA A 131 4.39 5.97 13.82
CA ALA A 131 4.42 5.67 12.39
C ALA A 131 3.18 6.21 11.67
N TYR A 132 2.01 6.02 12.26
CA TYR A 132 0.76 6.55 11.69
C TYR A 132 0.71 8.07 11.64
N LEU A 133 1.20 8.77 12.65
CA LEU A 133 1.24 10.24 12.65
C LEU A 133 2.05 10.79 11.48
N ASP A 134 3.12 10.11 11.08
CA ASP A 134 3.88 10.49 9.89
C ASP A 134 3.05 10.26 8.62
N VAL A 135 2.45 9.06 8.47
CA VAL A 135 1.58 8.72 7.32
C VAL A 135 0.42 9.72 7.20
N LYS A 136 -0.19 10.08 8.33
CA LYS A 136 -1.30 11.06 8.37
C LYS A 136 -0.88 12.43 7.84
N ARG A 137 0.26 12.96 8.30
CA ARG A 137 0.81 14.25 7.84
C ARG A 137 1.14 14.23 6.34
N ALA A 138 1.72 13.10 5.87
CA ALA A 138 1.98 12.91 4.44
C ALA A 138 0.69 12.90 3.63
N PHE A 139 -0.36 12.27 4.15
CA PHE A 139 -1.66 12.21 3.48
C PHE A 139 -2.38 13.57 3.47
N GLU A 140 -2.27 14.36 4.52
CA GLU A 140 -2.78 15.73 4.56
C GLU A 140 -2.14 16.57 3.44
N LEU A 141 -0.82 16.53 3.31
CA LEU A 141 -0.12 17.23 2.22
C LEU A 141 -0.43 16.65 0.83
N PHE A 142 -0.62 15.34 0.72
CA PHE A 142 -1.10 14.71 -0.51
C PHE A 142 -2.44 15.30 -0.95
N LEU A 143 -3.41 15.47 -0.03
CA LEU A 143 -4.71 16.04 -0.34
C LEU A 143 -4.61 17.50 -0.80
N GLU A 144 -3.72 18.30 -0.22
CA GLU A 144 -3.47 19.68 -0.64
C GLU A 144 -2.94 19.77 -2.08
N ASN A 145 -2.23 18.73 -2.55
CA ASN A 145 -1.60 18.68 -3.88
C ASN A 145 -2.36 17.80 -4.89
N SER A 146 -3.48 17.22 -4.48
CA SER A 146 -4.34 16.38 -5.32
C SER A 146 -5.57 17.17 -5.76
N ALA A 147 -5.70 17.38 -7.07
CA ALA A 147 -6.84 18.11 -7.64
C ALA A 147 -8.17 17.40 -7.30
N PRO A 148 -9.22 18.16 -6.91
CA PRO A 148 -10.50 17.57 -6.48
C PRO A 148 -11.18 16.66 -7.52
N GLU A 149 -10.89 16.89 -8.79
CA GLU A 149 -11.47 16.14 -9.93
C GLU A 149 -10.76 14.83 -10.22
N ARG A 150 -9.63 14.56 -9.55
CA ARG A 150 -8.87 13.33 -9.79
C ARG A 150 -9.30 12.22 -8.84
N PRO A 151 -9.54 10.99 -9.34
CA PRO A 151 -9.71 9.80 -8.51
C PRO A 151 -8.52 9.58 -7.55
N ILE A 152 -8.80 8.97 -6.41
CA ILE A 152 -7.79 8.57 -5.43
C ILE A 152 -7.76 7.05 -5.31
N ILE A 153 -6.57 6.48 -5.31
CA ILE A 153 -6.31 5.11 -4.86
C ILE A 153 -5.47 5.16 -3.59
N ILE A 154 -5.86 4.38 -2.59
CA ILE A 154 -5.05 4.09 -1.41
C ILE A 154 -4.48 2.68 -1.57
N ALA A 155 -3.16 2.52 -1.49
CA ALA A 155 -2.53 1.21 -1.52
C ALA A 155 -1.63 1.03 -0.30
N GLY A 156 -2.04 0.17 0.64
CA GLY A 156 -1.31 -0.15 1.85
C GLY A 156 -0.89 -1.62 1.88
N TYR A 157 0.36 -1.87 2.29
CA TYR A 157 0.90 -3.23 2.39
C TYR A 157 1.41 -3.52 3.81
N ASP A 158 1.02 -4.64 4.39
CA ASP A 158 1.36 -5.07 5.77
C ASP A 158 1.12 -3.92 6.79
N GLN A 159 2.17 -3.32 7.36
CA GLN A 159 2.04 -2.13 8.23
C GLN A 159 1.35 -0.97 7.51
N GLY A 160 1.62 -0.81 6.20
CA GLY A 160 0.95 0.19 5.37
C GLY A 160 -0.56 -0.06 5.25
N ALA A 161 -1.02 -1.32 5.26
CA ALA A 161 -2.45 -1.65 5.26
C ALA A 161 -3.12 -1.31 6.60
N LEU A 162 -2.43 -1.55 7.74
CA LEU A 162 -2.88 -1.08 9.05
C LEU A 162 -3.08 0.44 9.06
N HIS A 163 -2.13 1.19 8.51
CA HIS A 163 -2.24 2.65 8.43
C HIS A 163 -3.25 3.10 7.39
N GLY A 164 -3.38 2.39 6.26
CA GLY A 164 -4.40 2.64 5.24
C GLY A 164 -5.83 2.52 5.79
N THR A 165 -6.11 1.51 6.62
CA THR A 165 -7.40 1.38 7.34
C THR A 165 -7.69 2.63 8.17
N ARG A 166 -6.69 3.18 8.85
CA ARG A 166 -6.83 4.40 9.66
C ARG A 166 -7.04 5.64 8.79
N ILE A 167 -6.35 5.76 7.65
CA ILE A 167 -6.58 6.84 6.68
C ILE A 167 -8.04 6.82 6.20
N LEU A 168 -8.61 5.65 5.91
CA LEU A 168 -10.02 5.54 5.53
C LEU A 168 -10.94 5.98 6.66
N THR A 169 -10.65 5.57 7.90
CA THR A 169 -11.42 5.96 9.10
C THR A 169 -11.36 7.47 9.36
N ASP A 170 -10.18 8.09 9.22
CA ASP A 170 -9.97 9.49 9.58
C ASP A 170 -10.44 10.46 8.48
N PHE A 171 -10.34 10.09 7.19
CA PHE A 171 -10.53 11.02 6.08
C PHE A 171 -11.71 10.69 5.15
N PHE A 172 -12.08 9.43 4.97
CA PHE A 172 -13.06 9.02 3.97
C PHE A 172 -14.48 8.82 4.49
N GLN A 173 -14.80 9.43 5.64
CA GLN A 173 -16.15 9.37 6.22
C GLN A 173 -17.09 10.51 5.75
N SER A 174 -16.63 11.35 4.81
CA SER A 174 -17.36 12.49 4.26
C SER A 174 -17.23 12.53 2.73
N THR A 175 -17.27 13.71 2.13
CA THR A 175 -17.22 13.93 0.68
C THR A 175 -15.97 13.36 0.00
N LEU A 176 -14.86 13.19 0.71
CA LEU A 176 -13.63 12.62 0.12
C LEU A 176 -13.85 11.20 -0.40
N LYS A 177 -14.79 10.43 0.16
CA LYS A 177 -15.16 9.08 -0.31
C LYS A 177 -15.56 9.06 -1.78
N ASP A 178 -16.15 10.14 -2.29
CA ASP A 178 -16.63 10.22 -3.67
C ASP A 178 -15.47 10.25 -4.69
N ARG A 179 -14.26 10.54 -4.22
CA ARG A 179 -13.02 10.46 -4.99
C ARG A 179 -12.30 9.12 -4.90
N LEU A 180 -12.71 8.23 -3.98
CA LEU A 180 -12.05 6.94 -3.79
C LEU A 180 -12.41 5.99 -4.94
N ALA A 181 -11.43 5.64 -5.78
CA ALA A 181 -11.61 4.56 -6.73
C ALA A 181 -11.59 3.22 -5.99
N VAL A 182 -10.56 2.98 -5.19
CA VAL A 182 -10.42 1.77 -4.37
C VAL A 182 -9.38 1.97 -3.29
N ALA A 183 -9.51 1.23 -2.17
CA ALA A 183 -8.45 1.05 -1.20
C ALA A 183 -7.98 -0.41 -1.22
N TYR A 184 -6.73 -0.64 -1.59
CA TYR A 184 -6.05 -1.93 -1.49
C TYR A 184 -5.33 -2.02 -0.14
N LEU A 185 -5.82 -2.86 0.77
CA LEU A 185 -5.27 -3.08 2.11
C LEU A 185 -4.76 -4.53 2.20
N ILE A 186 -3.50 -4.75 1.83
CA ILE A 186 -2.96 -6.08 1.57
C ILE A 186 -1.98 -6.49 2.66
N GLY A 187 -2.08 -7.76 3.12
CA GLY A 187 -1.12 -8.34 4.06
C GLY A 187 -1.35 -7.99 5.53
N HIS A 188 -2.42 -7.26 5.85
CA HIS A 188 -2.87 -7.00 7.22
C HIS A 188 -4.35 -7.33 7.37
N PRO A 189 -4.81 -7.97 8.48
CA PRO A 189 -6.21 -8.35 8.61
C PRO A 189 -7.14 -7.12 8.69
N VAL A 190 -8.22 -7.16 7.92
CA VAL A 190 -9.31 -6.18 7.97
C VAL A 190 -10.60 -6.92 8.38
N PRO A 191 -10.98 -6.88 9.65
CA PRO A 191 -12.19 -7.51 10.12
C PRO A 191 -13.47 -6.88 9.55
N LEU A 192 -14.46 -7.71 9.24
CA LEU A 192 -15.71 -7.28 8.64
C LEU A 192 -16.56 -6.37 9.56
N ASP A 193 -16.45 -6.51 10.87
CA ASP A 193 -17.12 -5.66 11.86
C ASP A 193 -16.65 -4.19 11.81
N LEU A 194 -15.48 -3.90 11.23
CA LEU A 194 -15.03 -2.52 11.00
C LEU A 194 -15.92 -1.77 9.99
N PHE A 195 -16.55 -2.47 9.07
CA PHE A 195 -17.42 -1.85 8.07
C PHE A 195 -18.77 -1.42 8.65
N GLU A 196 -19.12 -1.94 9.84
CA GLU A 196 -20.28 -1.51 10.59
C GLU A 196 -19.98 -0.33 11.54
N THR A 197 -18.70 -0.09 11.87
CA THR A 197 -18.29 0.87 12.91
C THR A 197 -17.36 1.97 12.44
N ASP A 198 -16.25 1.61 11.83
CA ASP A 198 -15.14 2.52 11.49
C ASP A 198 -15.09 2.87 9.99
N LEU A 199 -15.45 1.93 9.12
CA LEU A 199 -15.38 2.02 7.65
C LEU A 199 -16.77 2.09 7.00
N THR A 200 -17.74 2.69 7.66
CA THR A 200 -19.16 2.69 7.24
C THR A 200 -19.40 3.32 5.86
N GLN A 201 -18.49 4.17 5.38
CA GLN A 201 -18.61 4.85 4.10
C GLN A 201 -17.76 4.23 2.99
N THR A 202 -16.96 3.21 3.31
CA THR A 202 -16.04 2.52 2.39
C THR A 202 -16.26 1.00 2.53
N PRO A 203 -17.36 0.44 1.96
CA PRO A 203 -17.70 -0.97 2.10
C PRO A 203 -16.67 -1.90 1.45
N PRO A 204 -16.73 -3.22 1.72
CA PRO A 204 -15.99 -4.20 0.92
C PRO A 204 -16.37 -4.12 -0.56
N CYS A 205 -15.41 -4.34 -1.47
CA CYS A 205 -15.71 -4.48 -2.90
C CYS A 205 -16.27 -5.89 -3.18
N GLU A 206 -17.30 -5.97 -4.04
CA GLU A 206 -17.96 -7.22 -4.42
C GLU A 206 -17.68 -7.63 -5.88
N THR A 207 -17.22 -6.66 -6.72
CA THR A 207 -16.91 -6.88 -8.14
C THR A 207 -15.60 -6.19 -8.52
N SER A 208 -15.09 -6.46 -9.74
CA SER A 208 -13.86 -5.83 -10.27
C SER A 208 -14.02 -4.33 -10.54
N THR A 209 -15.26 -3.84 -10.73
CA THR A 209 -15.56 -2.46 -11.12
C THR A 209 -16.19 -1.62 -10.03
N ASP A 210 -16.44 -2.17 -8.84
CA ASP A 210 -16.96 -1.39 -7.71
C ASP A 210 -15.96 -0.29 -7.33
N VAL A 211 -16.49 0.87 -6.93
CA VAL A 211 -15.70 2.04 -6.54
C VAL A 211 -16.10 2.55 -5.15
N GLY A 212 -15.20 3.26 -4.49
CA GLY A 212 -15.41 3.74 -3.13
C GLY A 212 -15.35 2.63 -2.09
N CYS A 213 -14.66 1.54 -2.36
CA CYS A 213 -14.69 0.31 -1.56
C CYS A 213 -13.29 -0.21 -1.23
N VAL A 214 -13.23 -1.22 -0.38
CA VAL A 214 -11.99 -1.83 0.13
C VAL A 214 -11.80 -3.22 -0.45
N VAL A 215 -10.61 -3.47 -0.98
CA VAL A 215 -10.05 -4.78 -1.31
C VAL A 215 -9.03 -5.16 -0.25
N SER A 216 -9.15 -6.33 0.36
CA SER A 216 -8.17 -6.83 1.32
C SER A 216 -7.97 -8.32 1.19
N PHE A 217 -6.75 -8.76 1.38
CA PHE A 217 -6.40 -10.18 1.54
C PHE A 217 -5.04 -10.35 2.24
N GLY A 218 -4.90 -11.43 2.99
CA GLY A 218 -3.61 -11.99 3.41
C GLY A 218 -3.36 -13.28 2.64
N ALA A 219 -2.23 -13.39 1.94
CA ALA A 219 -1.93 -14.50 1.05
C ALA A 219 -0.98 -15.52 1.70
N PHE A 220 -1.34 -16.81 1.66
CA PHE A 220 -0.62 -17.89 2.33
C PHE A 220 -0.38 -19.07 1.39
N PHE A 221 0.85 -19.57 1.40
CA PHE A 221 1.23 -20.78 0.68
C PHE A 221 1.03 -22.04 1.54
N PRO A 222 0.96 -23.21 0.94
CA PRO A 222 1.07 -24.46 1.69
C PRO A 222 2.33 -24.49 2.55
N GLY A 223 2.18 -24.76 3.85
CA GLY A 223 3.27 -24.70 4.84
C GLY A 223 3.35 -23.37 5.62
N ASP A 224 2.48 -22.41 5.34
CA ASP A 224 2.42 -21.13 6.04
C ASP A 224 1.41 -21.13 7.23
N GLU A 225 0.98 -22.29 7.74
CA GLU A 225 -0.10 -22.42 8.74
C GLU A 225 0.15 -21.55 9.99
N VAL A 226 1.39 -21.50 10.49
CA VAL A 226 1.76 -20.68 11.66
C VAL A 226 1.66 -19.18 11.36
N ILE A 227 1.96 -18.79 10.11
CA ILE A 227 1.87 -17.38 9.68
C ILE A 227 0.40 -17.00 9.49
N ALA A 228 -0.39 -17.91 8.91
CA ALA A 228 -1.83 -17.74 8.71
C ALA A 228 -2.57 -17.63 10.06
N GLU A 229 -2.27 -18.51 11.03
CA GLU A 229 -2.80 -18.40 12.40
C GLU A 229 -2.44 -17.06 13.04
N ARG A 230 -1.19 -16.63 12.90
CA ARG A 230 -0.77 -15.34 13.45
C ARG A 230 -1.52 -14.17 12.80
N PHE A 231 -1.75 -14.22 11.51
CA PHE A 231 -2.52 -13.20 10.78
C PHE A 231 -3.97 -13.14 11.26
N SER A 232 -4.64 -14.29 11.41
CA SER A 232 -6.05 -14.36 11.80
C SER A 232 -6.28 -14.14 13.29
N GLU A 233 -5.31 -14.49 14.17
CA GLU A 233 -5.56 -14.55 15.60
C GLU A 233 -4.76 -13.54 16.43
N ARG A 234 -3.60 -13.07 15.95
CA ARG A 234 -2.65 -12.33 16.81
C ARG A 234 -2.33 -10.92 16.36
N LEU A 235 -2.52 -10.58 15.09
CA LEU A 235 -2.21 -9.24 14.63
C LEU A 235 -3.16 -8.21 15.23
N LEU A 236 -2.60 -7.08 15.65
CA LEU A 236 -3.37 -6.00 16.24
C LEU A 236 -4.04 -5.18 15.13
N VAL A 237 -5.35 -5.10 15.20
CA VAL A 237 -6.18 -4.23 14.36
C VAL A 237 -6.52 -2.98 15.14
N LYS A 238 -6.36 -1.82 14.53
CA LYS A 238 -6.74 -0.53 15.11
C LYS A 238 -8.14 -0.15 14.69
N SER A 239 -8.98 0.15 15.68
CA SER A 239 -10.31 0.77 15.53
C SER A 239 -10.38 2.05 16.37
N ARG A 240 -11.50 2.78 16.29
CA ARG A 240 -11.77 3.91 17.20
C ARG A 240 -11.72 3.49 18.68
N ALA A 241 -12.11 2.25 18.97
CA ALA A 241 -12.05 1.68 20.32
C ALA A 241 -10.64 1.27 20.79
N GLY A 242 -9.59 1.45 19.97
CA GLY A 242 -8.21 1.11 20.28
C GLY A 242 -7.68 -0.08 19.50
N TYR A 243 -6.53 -0.61 19.92
CA TYR A 243 -5.93 -1.81 19.36
C TYR A 243 -6.49 -3.07 19.98
N LYS A 244 -6.97 -3.99 19.14
CA LYS A 244 -7.44 -5.31 19.56
C LYS A 244 -6.87 -6.38 18.63
N PRO A 245 -6.61 -7.61 19.11
CA PRO A 245 -6.24 -8.72 18.24
C PRO A 245 -7.31 -8.99 17.17
N SER A 246 -6.89 -9.55 16.06
CA SER A 246 -7.79 -10.06 15.00
C SER A 246 -8.58 -11.31 15.42
N ALA A 247 -8.17 -11.96 16.50
CA ALA A 247 -8.76 -13.19 17.03
C ALA A 247 -10.28 -13.23 17.04
N HIS A 248 -10.85 -14.33 16.57
CA HIS A 248 -12.29 -14.61 16.56
C HIS A 248 -13.13 -13.60 15.75
N ARG A 249 -12.51 -12.84 14.86
CA ARG A 249 -13.19 -11.89 13.97
C ARG A 249 -13.21 -12.43 12.56
N GLU A 250 -14.34 -12.30 11.89
CA GLU A 250 -14.43 -12.61 10.46
C GLU A 250 -13.63 -11.58 9.66
N LEU A 251 -12.74 -12.04 8.78
CA LEU A 251 -11.83 -11.19 8.03
C LEU A 251 -12.27 -11.02 6.58
N LEU A 252 -12.08 -9.82 6.05
CA LEU A 252 -12.27 -9.56 4.63
C LEU A 252 -11.20 -10.30 3.83
N CYS A 253 -11.66 -11.14 2.90
CA CYS A 253 -10.82 -11.73 1.85
C CYS A 253 -11.45 -11.42 0.48
N THR A 254 -10.71 -10.70 -0.36
CA THR A 254 -11.04 -10.50 -1.77
C THR A 254 -10.06 -11.31 -2.61
N ASN A 255 -10.55 -12.24 -3.43
CA ASN A 255 -9.68 -12.99 -4.33
C ASN A 255 -9.21 -12.10 -5.51
N PRO A 256 -7.92 -11.75 -5.62
CA PRO A 256 -7.43 -10.82 -6.64
C PRO A 256 -7.44 -11.39 -8.07
N LEU A 257 -7.77 -12.66 -8.25
CA LEU A 257 -7.95 -13.27 -9.56
C LEU A 257 -9.41 -13.22 -10.04
N LEU A 258 -10.37 -13.04 -9.11
CA LEU A 258 -11.81 -12.96 -9.36
C LEU A 258 -12.38 -11.57 -9.03
N TRP A 259 -11.68 -10.80 -8.20
CA TRP A 259 -12.09 -9.49 -7.67
C TRP A 259 -13.43 -9.51 -6.92
N ASN A 260 -13.73 -10.65 -6.28
CA ASN A 260 -14.89 -10.81 -5.43
C ASN A 260 -14.53 -11.55 -4.13
N ARG A 261 -15.52 -11.71 -3.26
CA ARG A 261 -15.39 -12.34 -1.94
C ARG A 261 -15.89 -13.80 -1.92
N SER A 262 -16.17 -14.39 -3.10
CA SER A 262 -16.62 -15.78 -3.15
C SER A 262 -15.52 -16.73 -2.69
N GLN A 263 -15.93 -17.90 -2.21
CA GLN A 263 -15.02 -19.00 -1.86
C GLN A 263 -14.67 -19.87 -3.09
N ASP A 264 -14.93 -19.37 -4.29
CA ASP A 264 -14.61 -20.09 -5.51
C ASP A 264 -13.10 -20.13 -5.74
N TYR A 265 -12.63 -21.28 -6.18
CA TYR A 265 -11.25 -21.44 -6.58
C TYR A 265 -10.98 -20.79 -7.94
N ALA A 266 -10.03 -19.89 -7.96
CA ALA A 266 -9.53 -19.22 -9.16
C ALA A 266 -8.28 -19.92 -9.70
N PRO A 267 -8.34 -20.57 -10.88
CA PRO A 267 -7.19 -21.29 -11.42
C PRO A 267 -6.08 -20.35 -11.88
N SER A 268 -4.83 -20.84 -11.85
CA SER A 268 -3.62 -20.06 -12.17
C SER A 268 -3.64 -19.39 -13.57
N ARG A 269 -4.45 -19.88 -14.52
CA ARG A 269 -4.60 -19.22 -15.84
C ARG A 269 -5.14 -17.79 -15.75
N LEU A 270 -5.84 -17.43 -14.67
CA LEU A 270 -6.38 -16.08 -14.43
C LEU A 270 -5.32 -15.11 -13.89
N HIS A 271 -4.26 -15.60 -13.25
CA HIS A 271 -3.19 -14.78 -12.67
C HIS A 271 -2.44 -14.00 -13.75
N LYS A 272 -2.51 -12.69 -13.71
CA LYS A 272 -1.95 -11.78 -14.72
C LYS A 272 -0.44 -11.62 -14.58
N GLY A 273 0.09 -11.70 -13.36
CA GLY A 273 1.52 -11.77 -13.16
C GLY A 273 2.01 -11.13 -11.87
N GLY A 274 2.95 -11.80 -11.24
CA GLY A 274 3.68 -11.30 -10.07
C GLY A 274 5.10 -10.89 -10.41
N VAL A 275 5.71 -10.10 -9.53
CA VAL A 275 7.11 -9.71 -9.59
C VAL A 275 7.84 -10.07 -8.30
N ALA A 276 9.14 -10.34 -8.43
CA ALA A 276 10.06 -10.53 -7.31
C ALA A 276 11.34 -9.77 -7.66
N ALA A 277 11.31 -8.45 -7.48
CA ALA A 277 12.37 -7.56 -7.92
C ALA A 277 13.05 -6.86 -6.74
N GLN A 278 14.37 -6.69 -6.84
CA GLN A 278 15.18 -5.94 -5.90
C GLN A 278 16.35 -5.30 -6.66
N GLY A 279 16.65 -4.03 -6.35
CA GLY A 279 17.80 -3.33 -6.93
C GLY A 279 17.63 -2.95 -8.40
N LEU A 280 16.38 -2.83 -8.87
CA LEU A 280 16.08 -2.23 -10.16
C LEU A 280 16.24 -0.71 -10.09
N GLU A 281 16.57 -0.11 -11.23
CA GLU A 281 16.51 1.34 -11.37
C GLU A 281 15.08 1.84 -11.07
N PRO A 282 14.94 3.02 -10.46
CA PRO A 282 13.65 3.64 -10.22
C PRO A 282 12.83 3.70 -11.52
N GLU A 283 11.53 3.40 -11.40
CA GLU A 283 10.57 3.41 -12.51
C GLU A 283 10.77 2.30 -13.56
N ALA A 284 11.84 1.51 -13.47
CA ALA A 284 12.00 0.34 -14.33
C ALA A 284 10.93 -0.70 -13.98
N ARG A 285 10.04 -1.00 -14.94
CA ARG A 285 8.99 -1.99 -14.74
C ARG A 285 9.58 -3.40 -14.72
N PRO A 286 9.43 -4.16 -13.62
CA PRO A 286 9.86 -5.55 -13.59
C PRO A 286 9.05 -6.40 -14.59
N ALA A 287 9.69 -7.41 -15.19
CA ALA A 287 9.00 -8.36 -16.04
C ALA A 287 8.09 -9.28 -15.18
N PRO A 288 6.75 -9.21 -15.31
CA PRO A 288 5.85 -10.01 -14.50
C PRO A 288 5.84 -11.47 -14.95
N LEU A 289 5.80 -12.39 -14.00
CA LEU A 289 5.63 -13.82 -14.24
C LEU A 289 4.15 -14.19 -14.14
N THR A 290 3.53 -14.49 -15.27
CA THR A 290 2.11 -14.84 -15.36
C THR A 290 1.82 -16.28 -14.95
N LYS A 291 0.56 -16.60 -14.62
CA LYS A 291 0.04 -17.96 -14.39
C LYS A 291 0.81 -18.75 -13.32
N GLN A 292 1.26 -18.06 -12.26
CA GLN A 292 2.07 -18.66 -11.22
C GLN A 292 1.26 -19.42 -10.18
N VAL A 293 0.12 -18.88 -9.76
CA VAL A 293 -0.70 -19.42 -8.66
C VAL A 293 -2.17 -19.44 -9.02
N GLY A 294 -2.91 -20.43 -8.52
CA GLY A 294 -4.34 -20.35 -8.27
C GLY A 294 -4.57 -19.82 -6.85
N ALA A 295 -5.78 -19.34 -6.55
CA ALA A 295 -6.13 -18.73 -5.31
C ALA A 295 -7.58 -19.01 -4.91
N GLN A 296 -7.84 -19.14 -3.60
CA GLN A 296 -9.16 -19.33 -3.02
C GLN A 296 -9.27 -18.58 -1.69
N CYS A 297 -10.37 -17.85 -1.46
CA CYS A 297 -10.68 -17.31 -0.13
C CYS A 297 -11.33 -18.41 0.74
N GLU A 298 -10.75 -18.67 1.91
CA GLU A 298 -11.29 -19.61 2.89
C GLU A 298 -11.01 -19.07 4.30
N GLY A 299 -12.04 -18.96 5.13
CA GLY A 299 -11.90 -18.46 6.51
C GLY A 299 -11.29 -17.06 6.62
N GLY A 300 -11.49 -16.18 5.63
CA GLY A 300 -10.91 -14.83 5.61
C GLY A 300 -9.43 -14.79 5.16
N LEU A 301 -8.88 -15.90 4.72
CA LEU A 301 -7.51 -16.05 4.23
C LEU A 301 -7.52 -16.34 2.73
N LEU A 302 -6.55 -15.78 1.99
CA LEU A 302 -6.32 -16.13 0.60
C LEU A 302 -5.32 -17.27 0.53
N LEU A 303 -5.81 -18.48 0.31
CA LEU A 303 -4.98 -19.68 0.16
C LEU A 303 -4.52 -19.79 -1.28
N LEU A 304 -3.22 -19.97 -1.47
CA LEU A 304 -2.56 -20.03 -2.76
C LEU A 304 -2.04 -21.41 -3.08
N ASP A 305 -2.05 -21.77 -4.35
CA ASP A 305 -1.24 -22.87 -4.82
C ASP A 305 0.26 -22.59 -4.63
N LYS A 306 1.06 -23.63 -4.59
CA LYS A 306 2.52 -23.45 -4.61
C LYS A 306 2.92 -22.77 -5.92
N PRO A 307 3.66 -21.64 -5.86
CA PRO A 307 4.10 -20.95 -7.06
C PRO A 307 4.94 -21.84 -7.97
N LYS A 308 4.77 -21.70 -9.26
CA LYS A 308 5.58 -22.43 -10.26
C LYS A 308 7.05 -21.98 -10.23
N SER A 309 7.28 -20.68 -10.02
CA SER A 309 8.62 -20.10 -9.90
C SER A 309 9.10 -20.07 -8.45
N LYS A 310 10.36 -20.50 -8.25
CA LYS A 310 11.04 -20.41 -6.94
C LYS A 310 11.27 -18.96 -6.48
N LEU A 311 11.17 -17.97 -7.37
CA LEU A 311 11.34 -16.55 -7.04
C LEU A 311 10.31 -16.05 -6.03
N PHE A 312 9.14 -16.67 -5.97
CA PHE A 312 8.08 -16.32 -5.02
C PHE A 312 8.15 -17.10 -3.70
N ASN A 313 9.11 -18.01 -3.55
CA ASN A 313 9.29 -18.73 -2.29
C ASN A 313 9.93 -17.81 -1.23
N ARG A 314 9.47 -17.93 0.02
CA ARG A 314 10.11 -17.23 1.14
C ARG A 314 11.55 -17.69 1.28
N PRO A 315 12.53 -16.78 1.34
CA PRO A 315 13.92 -17.17 1.56
C PRO A 315 14.08 -17.81 2.94
N PHE A 316 14.76 -18.97 2.98
CA PHE A 316 15.10 -19.64 4.23
C PHE A 316 16.19 -18.83 4.95
N LYS A 317 15.83 -18.18 6.06
CA LYS A 317 16.75 -17.47 6.96
C LYS A 317 16.23 -17.56 8.39
N LEU A 318 17.10 -17.24 9.37
CA LEU A 318 16.70 -17.11 10.77
C LEU A 318 15.53 -16.11 10.88
N GLY A 319 14.49 -16.47 11.62
CA GLY A 319 13.28 -15.66 11.76
C GLY A 319 12.44 -15.59 10.47
N GLY A 320 12.46 -16.63 9.64
CA GLY A 320 11.73 -16.69 8.38
C GLY A 320 10.21 -16.45 8.51
N LYS A 321 9.61 -16.82 9.62
CA LYS A 321 8.18 -16.59 9.93
C LYS A 321 7.80 -15.12 10.14
N PHE A 322 8.78 -14.24 10.29
CA PHE A 322 8.59 -12.81 10.55
C PHE A 322 9.16 -11.93 9.43
N ARG A 323 9.31 -12.48 8.22
CA ARG A 323 9.95 -11.76 7.11
C ARG A 323 8.92 -11.28 6.11
N THR A 324 9.06 -10.01 5.72
CA THR A 324 8.39 -9.46 4.56
C THR A 324 8.99 -10.08 3.29
N LEU A 325 8.16 -10.55 2.38
CA LEU A 325 8.61 -10.97 1.05
C LEU A 325 8.99 -9.73 0.24
N PRO A 326 10.18 -9.69 -0.37
CA PRO A 326 10.54 -8.63 -1.31
C PRO A 326 9.93 -8.91 -2.69
N SER A 327 8.61 -9.13 -2.74
CA SER A 327 7.90 -9.48 -3.97
C SER A 327 6.42 -9.09 -3.88
N ASN A 328 5.85 -8.75 -5.01
CA ASN A 328 4.41 -8.57 -5.16
C ASN A 328 3.87 -9.64 -6.12
N LEU A 329 3.20 -10.65 -5.58
CA LEU A 329 2.69 -11.76 -6.37
C LEU A 329 1.56 -11.36 -7.31
N PHE A 330 0.75 -10.36 -6.93
CA PHE A 330 -0.39 -9.89 -7.70
C PHE A 330 -0.15 -8.52 -8.36
N TYR A 331 1.10 -8.25 -8.75
CA TYR A 331 1.51 -6.96 -9.32
C TYR A 331 0.65 -6.52 -10.51
N GLU A 332 0.54 -7.36 -11.55
CA GLU A 332 -0.25 -7.05 -12.75
C GLU A 332 -1.75 -7.09 -12.48
N ASP A 333 -2.19 -7.98 -11.59
CA ASP A 333 -3.60 -8.07 -11.20
C ASP A 333 -4.05 -6.75 -10.54
N LEU A 334 -3.24 -6.21 -9.61
CA LEU A 334 -3.49 -4.93 -8.94
C LEU A 334 -3.43 -3.75 -9.90
N ARG A 335 -2.41 -3.71 -10.77
CA ARG A 335 -2.23 -2.63 -11.74
C ARG A 335 -3.42 -2.53 -12.70
N LEU A 336 -3.81 -3.64 -13.31
CA LEU A 336 -4.92 -3.68 -14.26
C LEU A 336 -6.25 -3.35 -13.59
N ASN A 337 -6.52 -3.89 -12.41
CA ASN A 337 -7.72 -3.58 -11.66
C ASN A 337 -7.75 -2.12 -11.19
N GLY A 338 -6.60 -1.55 -10.83
CA GLY A 338 -6.51 -0.12 -10.50
C GLY A 338 -6.95 0.77 -11.67
N ILE A 339 -6.50 0.47 -12.90
CA ILE A 339 -6.93 1.19 -14.11
C ILE A 339 -8.45 1.02 -14.34
N GLU A 340 -8.96 -0.21 -14.22
CA GLU A 340 -10.39 -0.52 -14.39
C GLU A 340 -11.27 0.28 -13.44
N ARG A 341 -10.90 0.33 -12.14
CA ARG A 341 -11.67 1.06 -11.12
C ARG A 341 -11.56 2.58 -11.25
N VAL A 342 -10.42 3.11 -11.69
CA VAL A 342 -10.28 4.54 -12.00
C VAL A 342 -11.26 4.93 -13.12
N ASN A 343 -11.31 4.16 -14.20
CA ASN A 343 -12.24 4.40 -15.30
C ASN A 343 -13.69 4.26 -14.82
N ALA A 344 -14.01 3.20 -14.06
CA ALA A 344 -15.34 3.01 -13.51
C ALA A 344 -15.80 4.19 -12.63
N LEU A 345 -14.91 4.76 -11.80
CA LEU A 345 -15.25 5.94 -11.01
C LEU A 345 -15.52 7.17 -11.87
N ILE A 346 -14.71 7.41 -12.90
CA ILE A 346 -14.91 8.53 -13.84
C ILE A 346 -16.28 8.39 -14.52
N ASP A 347 -16.63 7.18 -14.96
CA ASP A 347 -17.89 6.89 -15.65
C ASP A 347 -19.12 7.11 -14.74
N THR A 348 -18.97 7.07 -13.40
CA THR A 348 -20.08 7.42 -12.50
C THR A 348 -20.51 8.89 -12.57
N GLY A 349 -19.67 9.78 -13.06
CA GLY A 349 -19.89 11.22 -13.06
C GLY A 349 -19.92 11.89 -11.67
N ARG A 350 -19.50 11.19 -10.59
CA ARG A 350 -19.51 11.73 -9.22
C ARG A 350 -18.43 12.76 -8.97
N LEU A 351 -17.32 12.69 -9.72
CA LEU A 351 -16.20 13.63 -9.53
C LEU A 351 -16.62 15.06 -9.90
N PRO A 352 -16.13 16.09 -9.19
CA PRO A 352 -16.32 17.47 -9.61
C PRO A 352 -15.87 17.68 -11.04
N LYS A 353 -16.59 18.51 -11.79
CA LYS A 353 -16.16 18.89 -13.15
C LYS A 353 -15.04 19.91 -13.06
N ARG A 354 -13.99 19.73 -13.85
CA ARG A 354 -12.91 20.72 -13.95
C ARG A 354 -13.50 22.06 -14.40
N VAL A 355 -13.33 23.07 -13.57
CA VAL A 355 -13.61 24.47 -13.96
C VAL A 355 -12.38 24.95 -14.74
N LYS A 356 -12.51 25.12 -16.06
CA LYS A 356 -11.44 25.71 -16.87
C LYS A 356 -11.13 27.11 -16.31
N LYS A 357 -9.88 27.35 -15.89
CA LYS A 357 -9.46 28.69 -15.49
C LYS A 357 -9.42 29.59 -16.72
N LEU A 358 -9.76 30.88 -16.56
CA LEU A 358 -9.79 31.87 -17.66
C LEU A 358 -8.46 31.93 -18.45
N ASP A 359 -7.35 31.54 -17.82
CA ASP A 359 -6.01 31.49 -18.44
C ASP A 359 -5.85 30.39 -19.50
N ASP A 360 -6.68 29.34 -19.45
CA ASP A 360 -6.68 28.28 -20.46
C ASP A 360 -7.24 28.77 -21.82
N PHE A 361 -7.92 29.90 -21.86
CA PHE A 361 -8.49 30.47 -23.08
C PHE A 361 -7.52 31.39 -23.84
N LYS A 362 -6.50 31.94 -23.19
CA LYS A 362 -5.55 32.86 -23.86
C LYS A 362 -4.58 32.20 -24.82
N VAL A 363 -4.35 30.91 -24.67
CA VAL A 363 -3.44 30.12 -25.53
C VAL A 363 -4.11 29.78 -26.88
N ILE A 364 -5.44 29.69 -26.93
CA ILE A 364 -6.17 29.28 -28.16
C ILE A 364 -6.33 30.49 -29.10
N GLU A 365 -6.48 31.72 -28.61
CA GLU A 365 -6.60 32.91 -29.46
C GLU A 365 -5.33 33.30 -30.20
N LEU A 366 -4.13 32.82 -29.74
CA LEU A 366 -2.85 33.10 -30.40
C LEU A 366 -2.55 32.19 -31.61
N ILE A 367 -3.32 31.08 -31.74
CA ILE A 367 -3.10 30.11 -32.83
C ILE A 367 -3.99 30.40 -34.05
N ASP A 368 -5.11 31.11 -33.87
CA ASP A 368 -6.10 31.41 -34.93
C ASP A 368 -6.04 32.85 -35.51
N SER A 369 -4.97 33.58 -35.30
CA SER A 369 -4.79 34.85 -36.00
C SER A 369 -4.39 34.60 -37.47
N PRO A 370 -5.22 34.95 -38.44
CA PRO A 370 -4.85 34.73 -39.83
C PRO A 370 -3.66 35.61 -40.19
N VAL A 371 -2.60 34.97 -40.67
CA VAL A 371 -1.44 35.66 -41.23
C VAL A 371 -1.93 36.47 -42.43
N SER A 372 -1.95 37.80 -42.30
CA SER A 372 -2.24 38.70 -43.42
C SER A 372 -1.23 38.47 -44.54
N PRO A 373 -1.67 38.37 -45.79
CA PRO A 373 -0.75 38.16 -46.91
C PRO A 373 0.16 39.37 -47.06
N ILE A 374 1.45 39.15 -47.14
CA ILE A 374 2.45 40.16 -47.49
C ILE A 374 2.20 40.56 -48.92
N ASN A 375 1.72 41.80 -49.14
CA ASN A 375 1.73 42.41 -50.48
C ASN A 375 3.16 42.50 -51.00
N LYS A 376 3.46 41.74 -52.04
CA LYS A 376 4.58 42.02 -52.91
C LYS A 376 4.10 43.00 -53.95
N ASP A 377 4.38 44.31 -53.72
CA ASP A 377 4.50 45.32 -54.76
C ASP A 377 5.05 46.57 -54.10
N GLU A 378 6.41 46.74 -54.16
CA GLU A 378 7.22 47.92 -54.46
C GLU A 378 8.70 47.55 -54.34
#